data_eda712b907b4f3785d2e31d1f3a978c0
#
_entry.id   eda712b907b4f3785d2e31d1f3a978c0
#
_cell.length_a   1.000
_cell.length_b   1.000
_cell.length_c   1.000
_cell.angle_alpha   90.00
_cell.angle_beta   90.00
_cell.angle_gamma   90.00
#
_symmetry.space_group_name_H-M   'P 1'
#
loop_
_entity.id
_entity.type
_entity.pdbx_description
1 polymer ?
#
loop_
_entity_poly.entity_id
_entity_poly.type
_entity_poly.pdbx_seq_one_letter_code
_entity_poly.pdbx_strand_id
1 'polypeptide(L)'
;DDKKISDPEELKMSFLAAKPASSFNTVVIYLFDLLIDILTRLRTEQDSYYLLFNELLHARVLYEKSMYQECFQVLKKVKEKAVYYENHFALLVAQRLELNYLLTLDFEDMDEQKLLNKQYKMNNTLKSIRQLNEQSSLYELLKYRMINKGASRSLEETQKLDDLVTSEISIVASAGVENFEIKKNHQLFQANYFITVGDYKAAFNSFVELNKLFEENSHLWNNPPVYYLMTVEGMLESLRIMYNYEGMNYFIEKLTK
;
A
#
# COMPACT_ATOMS: atom_id res chain seq x y z
N ASP A 1 28.84 7.28 31.20
CA ASP A 1 28.82 8.71 30.78
C ASP A 1 28.17 8.82 29.42
N ASP A 2 26.82 8.80 29.41
CA ASP A 2 26.05 9.02 28.19
C ASP A 2 25.97 10.52 27.86
N LYS A 3 27.04 11.09 27.36
CA LYS A 3 27.00 12.38 26.68
C LYS A 3 26.24 12.14 25.37
N LYS A 4 24.93 12.43 25.37
CA LYS A 4 24.14 12.50 24.12
C LYS A 4 24.73 13.63 23.27
N ILE A 5 25.50 13.26 22.25
CA ILE A 5 25.95 14.18 21.21
C ILE A 5 24.70 14.55 20.41
N SER A 6 24.27 15.80 20.49
CA SER A 6 23.05 16.30 19.81
C SER A 6 23.37 17.11 18.55
N ASP A 7 24.64 17.50 18.36
CA ASP A 7 25.10 18.29 17.23
C ASP A 7 25.91 17.45 16.23
N PRO A 8 25.53 17.39 14.94
CA PRO A 8 26.28 16.70 13.90
C PRO A 8 27.75 17.14 13.76
N GLU A 9 28.06 18.42 13.97
CA GLU A 9 29.43 18.93 13.88
C GLU A 9 30.28 18.48 15.08
N GLU A 10 29.71 18.42 16.28
CA GLU A 10 30.38 17.86 17.47
C GLU A 10 30.70 16.39 17.27
N LEU A 11 29.78 15.60 16.71
CA LEU A 11 29.99 14.20 16.35
C LEU A 11 31.15 14.04 15.36
N LYS A 12 31.18 14.88 14.33
CA LYS A 12 32.23 14.87 13.30
C LYS A 12 33.60 15.19 13.88
N MET A 13 33.68 16.22 14.73
CA MET A 13 34.93 16.59 15.39
C MET A 13 35.45 15.47 16.30
N SER A 14 34.56 14.89 17.10
CA SER A 14 34.88 13.75 17.99
C SER A 14 35.38 12.54 17.21
N PHE A 15 34.73 12.21 16.10
CA PHE A 15 35.14 11.13 15.21
C PHE A 15 36.52 11.37 14.60
N LEU A 16 36.77 12.57 14.06
CA LEU A 16 38.05 12.93 13.43
C LEU A 16 39.19 12.97 14.45
N ALA A 17 38.91 13.36 15.70
CA ALA A 17 39.87 13.29 16.79
C ALA A 17 40.28 11.84 17.12
N ALA A 18 39.32 10.91 17.09
CA ALA A 18 39.57 9.48 17.35
C ALA A 18 40.15 8.71 16.15
N LYS A 19 39.83 9.10 14.93
CA LYS A 19 40.17 8.45 13.68
C LYS A 19 40.60 9.46 12.59
N PRO A 20 41.76 10.14 12.76
CA PRO A 20 42.19 11.24 11.84
C PRO A 20 42.40 10.81 10.39
N ALA A 21 42.74 9.55 10.14
CA ALA A 21 42.99 9.02 8.79
C ALA A 21 41.69 8.58 8.05
N SER A 22 40.55 8.61 8.72
CA SER A 22 39.29 8.10 8.18
C SER A 22 38.41 9.25 7.68
N SER A 23 37.75 9.05 6.52
CA SER A 23 36.74 10.00 6.04
C SER A 23 35.44 9.82 6.82
N PHE A 24 35.02 10.83 7.57
CA PHE A 24 33.76 10.82 8.30
C PHE A 24 32.57 10.54 7.38
N ASN A 25 32.49 11.22 6.24
CA ASN A 25 31.40 11.05 5.28
C ASN A 25 31.32 9.62 4.73
N THR A 26 32.45 8.98 4.45
CA THR A 26 32.48 7.59 3.97
C THR A 26 31.94 6.63 5.05
N VAL A 27 32.29 6.84 6.31
CA VAL A 27 31.78 6.03 7.41
C VAL A 27 30.28 6.24 7.62
N VAL A 28 29.80 7.46 7.53
CA VAL A 28 28.35 7.77 7.63
C VAL A 28 27.57 7.08 6.52
N ILE A 29 28.02 7.16 5.26
CA ILE A 29 27.37 6.46 4.14
C ILE A 29 27.37 4.95 4.39
N TYR A 30 28.51 4.36 4.75
CA TYR A 30 28.57 2.94 5.04
C TYR A 30 27.63 2.49 6.16
N LEU A 31 27.56 3.26 7.26
CA LEU A 31 26.65 2.96 8.37
C LEU A 31 25.18 3.13 7.95
N PHE A 32 24.87 4.12 7.14
CA PHE A 32 23.53 4.30 6.60
C PHE A 32 23.11 3.10 5.75
N ASP A 33 23.96 2.69 4.80
CA ASP A 33 23.68 1.54 3.92
C ASP A 33 23.52 0.26 4.74
N LEU A 34 24.39 0.04 5.74
CA LEU A 34 24.30 -1.10 6.66
C LEU A 34 22.97 -1.10 7.45
N LEU A 35 22.58 0.06 7.99
CA LEU A 35 21.31 0.19 8.71
C LEU A 35 20.10 -0.09 7.82
N ILE A 36 20.10 0.43 6.59
CA ILE A 36 19.02 0.17 5.62
C ILE A 36 18.97 -1.32 5.27
N ASP A 37 20.10 -1.98 5.07
CA ASP A 37 20.17 -3.42 4.78
C ASP A 37 19.60 -4.25 5.93
N ILE A 38 19.99 -3.94 7.18
CA ILE A 38 19.47 -4.59 8.38
C ILE A 38 17.95 -4.36 8.52
N LEU A 39 17.48 -3.12 8.36
CA LEU A 39 16.06 -2.78 8.45
C LEU A 39 15.24 -3.51 7.37
N THR A 40 15.75 -3.59 6.15
CA THR A 40 15.12 -4.32 5.05
C THR A 40 14.96 -5.80 5.39
N ARG A 41 16.00 -6.44 5.95
CA ARG A 41 15.94 -7.85 6.39
C ARG A 41 14.90 -8.07 7.49
N LEU A 42 14.88 -7.21 8.50
CA LEU A 42 13.90 -7.28 9.59
C LEU A 42 12.46 -7.13 9.08
N ARG A 43 12.24 -6.28 8.08
CA ARG A 43 10.90 -6.08 7.48
C ARG A 43 10.44 -7.27 6.64
N THR A 44 11.34 -8.06 6.06
CA THR A 44 11.00 -9.20 5.22
C THR A 44 10.12 -10.23 5.96
N GLU A 45 10.27 -10.35 7.28
CA GLU A 45 9.46 -11.26 8.10
C GLU A 45 8.13 -10.65 8.58
N GLN A 46 8.02 -9.32 8.56
CA GLN A 46 6.91 -8.59 9.17
C GLN A 46 5.91 -8.02 8.16
N ASP A 47 6.31 -7.88 6.89
CA ASP A 47 5.56 -7.19 5.87
C ASP A 47 5.48 -8.03 4.58
N SER A 48 4.25 -8.29 4.14
CA SER A 48 3.97 -9.09 2.94
C SER A 48 4.59 -8.51 1.66
N TYR A 49 4.77 -7.18 1.58
CA TYR A 49 5.43 -6.54 0.44
C TYR A 49 6.89 -7.01 0.34
N TYR A 50 7.65 -6.84 1.43
CA TYR A 50 9.06 -7.27 1.45
C TYR A 50 9.20 -8.78 1.25
N LEU A 51 8.34 -9.58 1.89
CA LEU A 51 8.32 -11.03 1.74
C LEU A 51 8.16 -11.44 0.27
N LEU A 52 7.13 -10.91 -0.41
CA LEU A 52 6.81 -11.28 -1.79
C LEU A 52 7.92 -10.88 -2.77
N PHE A 53 8.46 -9.66 -2.66
CA PHE A 53 9.52 -9.20 -3.54
C PHE A 53 10.85 -9.91 -3.27
N ASN A 54 11.16 -10.27 -2.02
CA ASN A 54 12.32 -11.08 -1.70
C ASN A 54 12.22 -12.49 -2.30
N GLU A 55 11.05 -13.14 -2.20
CA GLU A 55 10.81 -14.45 -2.83
C GLU A 55 10.91 -14.38 -4.37
N LEU A 56 10.48 -13.28 -5.00
CA LEU A 56 10.68 -13.06 -6.44
C LEU A 56 12.17 -12.97 -6.82
N LEU A 57 12.98 -12.31 -6.02
CA LEU A 57 14.44 -12.27 -6.20
C LEU A 57 15.06 -13.66 -6.02
N HIS A 58 14.62 -14.43 -5.03
CA HIS A 58 15.05 -15.82 -4.85
C HIS A 58 14.72 -16.69 -6.08
N ALA A 59 13.50 -16.58 -6.61
CA ALA A 59 13.11 -17.31 -7.83
C ALA A 59 14.04 -16.96 -9.00
N ARG A 60 14.41 -15.70 -9.16
CA ARG A 60 15.34 -15.25 -10.19
C ARG A 60 16.74 -15.84 -10.01
N VAL A 61 17.28 -15.84 -8.80
CA VAL A 61 18.59 -16.44 -8.51
C VAL A 61 18.58 -17.94 -8.79
N LEU A 62 17.53 -18.65 -8.40
CA LEU A 62 17.38 -20.10 -8.69
C LEU A 62 17.38 -20.36 -10.20
N TYR A 63 16.67 -19.53 -10.98
CA TYR A 63 16.67 -19.65 -12.44
C TYR A 63 18.07 -19.46 -13.02
N GLU A 64 18.82 -18.43 -12.59
CA GLU A 64 20.19 -18.15 -13.02
C GLU A 64 21.18 -19.28 -12.67
N LYS A 65 20.85 -20.07 -11.64
CA LYS A 65 21.60 -21.26 -11.23
C LYS A 65 21.12 -22.55 -11.87
N SER A 66 20.23 -22.48 -12.86
CA SER A 66 19.62 -23.63 -13.55
C SER A 66 18.83 -24.58 -12.64
N MET A 67 18.39 -24.08 -11.46
CA MET A 67 17.51 -24.78 -10.53
C MET A 67 16.04 -24.50 -10.89
N TYR A 68 15.63 -25.01 -12.06
CA TYR A 68 14.34 -24.62 -12.67
C TYR A 68 13.13 -25.14 -11.87
N GLN A 69 13.20 -26.36 -11.35
CA GLN A 69 12.08 -26.93 -10.58
C GLN A 69 11.82 -26.13 -9.31
N GLU A 70 12.85 -25.80 -8.56
CA GLU A 70 12.78 -24.99 -7.37
C GLU A 70 12.29 -23.56 -7.69
N CYS A 71 12.78 -22.97 -8.77
CA CYS A 71 12.33 -21.67 -9.25
C CYS A 71 10.83 -21.66 -9.49
N PHE A 72 10.27 -22.61 -10.24
CA PHE A 72 8.84 -22.67 -10.51
C PHE A 72 8.01 -22.97 -9.25
N GLN A 73 8.54 -23.74 -8.30
CA GLN A 73 7.89 -23.94 -7.00
C GLN A 73 7.81 -22.65 -6.20
N VAL A 74 8.89 -21.87 -6.17
CA VAL A 74 8.90 -20.54 -5.51
C VAL A 74 7.90 -19.59 -6.20
N LEU A 75 7.93 -19.49 -7.53
CA LEU A 75 6.97 -18.64 -8.27
C LEU A 75 5.51 -19.05 -8.02
N LYS A 76 5.23 -20.34 -7.91
CA LYS A 76 3.88 -20.83 -7.55
C LYS A 76 3.46 -20.33 -6.17
N LYS A 77 4.33 -20.49 -5.15
CA LYS A 77 4.07 -20.00 -3.78
C LYS A 77 3.89 -18.49 -3.74
N VAL A 78 4.73 -17.73 -4.47
CA VAL A 78 4.59 -16.27 -4.57
C VAL A 78 3.23 -15.88 -5.13
N LYS A 79 2.78 -16.54 -6.21
CA LYS A 79 1.46 -16.26 -6.80
C LYS A 79 0.31 -16.55 -5.81
N GLU A 80 0.37 -17.67 -5.07
CA GLU A 80 -0.62 -18.01 -4.05
C GLU A 80 -0.65 -16.96 -2.92
N LYS A 81 0.51 -16.58 -2.39
CA LYS A 81 0.61 -15.54 -1.37
C LYS A 81 0.20 -14.16 -1.90
N ALA A 82 0.58 -13.80 -3.14
CA ALA A 82 0.22 -12.53 -3.75
C ALA A 82 -1.30 -12.40 -3.93
N VAL A 83 -2.00 -13.48 -4.24
CA VAL A 83 -3.47 -13.52 -4.26
C VAL A 83 -4.03 -13.36 -2.85
N TYR A 84 -3.48 -14.06 -1.86
CA TYR A 84 -3.93 -13.97 -0.47
C TYR A 84 -3.78 -12.56 0.12
N TYR A 85 -2.67 -11.87 -0.20
CA TYR A 85 -2.41 -10.48 0.23
C TYR A 85 -2.92 -9.44 -0.76
N GLU A 86 -3.67 -9.83 -1.78
CA GLU A 86 -4.16 -8.96 -2.87
C GLU A 86 -3.06 -8.07 -3.51
N ASN A 87 -1.80 -8.51 -3.47
CA ASN A 87 -0.69 -7.79 -4.07
C ASN A 87 -0.60 -8.07 -5.57
N HIS A 88 -1.40 -7.35 -6.35
CA HIS A 88 -1.49 -7.53 -7.80
C HIS A 88 -0.18 -7.22 -8.54
N PHE A 89 0.68 -6.34 -8.00
CA PHE A 89 1.98 -6.03 -8.61
C PHE A 89 2.94 -7.22 -8.48
N ALA A 90 3.08 -7.80 -7.29
CA ALA A 90 3.89 -9.00 -7.09
C ALA A 90 3.35 -10.19 -7.91
N LEU A 91 2.01 -10.33 -7.96
CA LEU A 91 1.36 -11.35 -8.79
C LEU A 91 1.70 -11.19 -10.27
N LEU A 92 1.61 -9.97 -10.81
CA LEU A 92 1.95 -9.68 -12.20
C LEU A 92 3.41 -10.00 -12.52
N VAL A 93 4.34 -9.60 -11.63
CA VAL A 93 5.78 -9.88 -11.80
C VAL A 93 6.02 -11.38 -11.79
N ALA A 94 5.42 -12.14 -10.84
CA ALA A 94 5.55 -13.60 -10.78
C ALA A 94 5.02 -14.28 -12.03
N GLN A 95 3.85 -13.87 -12.54
CA GLN A 95 3.25 -14.39 -13.77
C GLN A 95 4.14 -14.09 -14.99
N ARG A 96 4.71 -12.88 -15.06
CA ARG A 96 5.59 -12.50 -16.18
C ARG A 96 6.90 -13.25 -16.17
N LEU A 97 7.54 -13.39 -15.00
CA LEU A 97 8.75 -14.22 -14.86
C LEU A 97 8.50 -15.65 -15.26
N GLU A 98 7.40 -16.26 -14.79
CA GLU A 98 7.03 -17.63 -15.17
C GLU A 98 6.92 -17.79 -16.68
N LEU A 99 6.21 -16.89 -17.38
CA LEU A 99 6.06 -16.95 -18.84
C LEU A 99 7.39 -16.75 -19.58
N ASN A 100 8.25 -15.83 -19.10
CA ASN A 100 9.57 -15.62 -19.68
C ASN A 100 10.46 -16.85 -19.53
N TYR A 101 10.44 -17.49 -18.36
CA TYR A 101 11.25 -18.68 -18.12
C TYR A 101 10.74 -19.89 -18.90
N LEU A 102 9.43 -20.07 -19.03
CA LEU A 102 8.84 -21.10 -19.90
C LEU A 102 9.21 -20.89 -21.36
N LEU A 103 9.23 -19.64 -21.85
CA LEU A 103 9.64 -19.31 -23.20
C LEU A 103 11.11 -19.69 -23.47
N THR A 104 12.01 -19.42 -22.51
CA THR A 104 13.46 -19.75 -22.67
C THR A 104 13.74 -21.24 -22.52
N LEU A 105 12.79 -22.01 -21.98
CA LEU A 105 12.85 -23.49 -21.89
C LEU A 105 11.95 -24.15 -22.95
N ASP A 106 11.68 -23.45 -24.06
CA ASP A 106 10.89 -23.97 -25.20
C ASP A 106 9.54 -24.57 -24.80
N PHE A 107 8.93 -24.03 -23.70
CA PHE A 107 7.64 -24.45 -23.16
C PHE A 107 7.56 -25.96 -22.83
N GLU A 108 8.63 -26.51 -22.29
CA GLU A 108 8.66 -27.93 -21.85
C GLU A 108 7.43 -28.22 -20.97
N ASP A 109 6.75 -29.36 -21.25
CA ASP A 109 5.52 -29.81 -20.59
C ASP A 109 4.31 -28.85 -20.66
N MET A 110 4.33 -27.90 -21.60
CA MET A 110 3.25 -26.90 -21.78
C MET A 110 2.44 -27.20 -23.03
N ASP A 111 1.13 -27.29 -22.89
CA ASP A 111 0.20 -27.27 -24.02
C ASP A 111 -0.35 -25.86 -24.26
N GLU A 112 -0.88 -25.64 -25.47
CA GLU A 112 -1.43 -24.35 -25.89
C GLU A 112 -2.53 -23.86 -24.96
N GLN A 113 -3.42 -24.73 -24.47
CA GLN A 113 -4.51 -24.38 -23.58
C GLN A 113 -4.01 -23.88 -22.21
N LYS A 114 -2.98 -24.52 -21.67
CA LYS A 114 -2.34 -24.05 -20.43
C LYS A 114 -1.67 -22.69 -20.62
N LEU A 115 -1.02 -22.47 -21.77
CA LEU A 115 -0.40 -21.19 -22.09
C LEU A 115 -1.45 -20.08 -22.19
N LEU A 116 -2.54 -20.32 -22.93
CA LEU A 116 -3.65 -19.38 -23.04
C LEU A 116 -4.26 -19.03 -21.66
N ASN A 117 -4.45 -20.03 -20.81
CA ASN A 117 -4.94 -19.81 -19.44
C ASN A 117 -3.99 -18.92 -18.61
N LYS A 118 -2.67 -19.11 -18.75
CA LYS A 118 -1.69 -18.24 -18.05
C LYS A 118 -1.76 -16.80 -18.55
N GLN A 119 -1.86 -16.60 -19.87
CA GLN A 119 -2.01 -15.28 -20.48
C GLN A 119 -3.32 -14.61 -20.05
N TYR A 120 -4.43 -15.36 -20.02
CA TYR A 120 -5.72 -14.86 -19.56
C TYR A 120 -5.66 -14.41 -18.08
N LYS A 121 -5.05 -15.21 -17.19
CA LYS A 121 -4.84 -14.84 -15.79
C LYS A 121 -4.01 -13.56 -15.64
N MET A 122 -2.95 -13.42 -16.44
CA MET A 122 -2.11 -12.22 -16.43
C MET A 122 -2.90 -10.97 -16.90
N ASN A 123 -3.72 -11.10 -17.94
CA ASN A 123 -4.58 -10.02 -18.43
C ASN A 123 -5.61 -9.58 -17.36
N ASN A 124 -6.17 -10.54 -16.60
CA ASN A 124 -7.07 -10.21 -15.49
C ASN A 124 -6.32 -9.46 -14.38
N THR A 125 -5.09 -9.86 -14.06
CA THR A 125 -4.25 -9.12 -13.08
C THR A 125 -3.98 -7.69 -13.55
N LEU A 126 -3.66 -7.48 -14.83
CA LEU A 126 -3.48 -6.15 -15.41
C LEU A 126 -4.77 -5.30 -15.34
N LYS A 127 -5.93 -5.93 -15.59
CA LYS A 127 -7.23 -5.25 -15.42
C LYS A 127 -7.46 -4.80 -13.98
N SER A 128 -7.15 -5.65 -12.99
CA SER A 128 -7.26 -5.30 -11.57
C SER A 128 -6.34 -4.14 -11.19
N ILE A 129 -5.08 -4.16 -11.67
CA ILE A 129 -4.13 -3.06 -11.44
C ILE A 129 -4.63 -1.75 -12.04
N ARG A 130 -5.18 -1.80 -13.25
CA ARG A 130 -5.75 -0.62 -13.90
C ARG A 130 -6.91 -0.02 -13.10
N GLN A 131 -7.85 -0.85 -12.66
CA GLN A 131 -8.99 -0.42 -11.84
C GLN A 131 -8.54 0.19 -10.52
N LEU A 132 -7.57 -0.44 -9.86
CA LEU A 132 -6.97 0.08 -8.63
C LEU A 132 -6.34 1.46 -8.86
N ASN A 133 -5.60 1.64 -9.94
CA ASN A 133 -4.96 2.91 -10.28
C ASN A 133 -6.00 4.01 -10.59
N GLU A 134 -7.05 3.69 -11.35
CA GLU A 134 -8.15 4.62 -11.65
C GLU A 134 -8.83 5.10 -10.36
N GLN A 135 -9.12 4.19 -9.42
CA GLN A 135 -9.74 4.51 -8.14
C GLN A 135 -8.81 5.34 -7.24
N SER A 136 -7.53 4.97 -7.17
CA SER A 136 -6.52 5.72 -6.40
C SER A 136 -6.35 7.14 -6.92
N SER A 137 -6.30 7.32 -8.24
CA SER A 137 -6.15 8.62 -8.88
C SER A 137 -7.30 9.58 -8.57
N LEU A 138 -8.53 9.09 -8.48
CA LEU A 138 -9.68 9.92 -8.08
C LEU A 138 -9.59 10.36 -6.63
N TYR A 139 -9.21 9.45 -5.72
CA TYR A 139 -9.00 9.79 -4.32
C TYR A 139 -7.87 10.79 -4.13
N GLU A 140 -6.74 10.60 -4.81
CA GLU A 140 -5.60 11.53 -4.81
C GLU A 140 -6.01 12.93 -5.30
N LEU A 141 -6.79 13.00 -6.39
CA LEU A 141 -7.27 14.26 -6.94
C LEU A 141 -8.25 14.97 -5.99
N LEU A 142 -9.16 14.22 -5.35
CA LEU A 142 -10.05 14.75 -4.32
C LEU A 142 -9.22 15.32 -3.15
N LYS A 143 -8.26 14.57 -2.64
CA LYS A 143 -7.36 15.00 -1.55
C LYS A 143 -6.56 16.25 -1.94
N TYR A 144 -6.03 16.29 -3.14
CA TYR A 144 -5.33 17.47 -3.65
C TYR A 144 -6.26 18.71 -3.65
N ARG A 145 -7.51 18.57 -4.12
CA ARG A 145 -8.49 19.68 -4.11
C ARG A 145 -8.81 20.12 -2.68
N MET A 146 -9.03 19.19 -1.76
CA MET A 146 -9.28 19.50 -0.34
C MET A 146 -8.14 20.31 0.29
N ILE A 147 -6.90 19.88 0.11
CA ILE A 147 -5.72 20.50 0.72
C ILE A 147 -5.48 21.91 0.15
N ASN A 148 -5.62 22.07 -1.17
CA ASN A 148 -5.25 23.31 -1.85
C ASN A 148 -6.40 24.33 -1.98
N LYS A 149 -7.68 23.87 -1.95
CA LYS A 149 -8.85 24.75 -2.10
C LYS A 149 -9.69 24.85 -0.84
N GLY A 150 -9.46 23.96 0.13
CA GLY A 150 -10.26 23.86 1.36
C GLY A 150 -11.62 23.21 1.15
N ALA A 151 -12.49 23.35 2.18
CA ALA A 151 -13.86 22.86 2.12
C ALA A 151 -14.69 23.69 1.13
N SER A 152 -15.58 23.01 0.39
CA SER A 152 -16.54 23.66 -0.51
C SER A 152 -17.53 24.51 0.30
N ARG A 153 -17.61 25.81 0.00
CA ARG A 153 -18.46 26.79 0.70
C ARG A 153 -19.62 27.29 -0.16
N SER A 154 -19.67 26.93 -1.42
CA SER A 154 -20.71 27.34 -2.35
C SER A 154 -21.22 26.18 -3.20
N LEU A 155 -22.44 26.30 -3.72
CA LEU A 155 -23.03 25.37 -4.67
C LEU A 155 -22.15 25.21 -5.92
N GLU A 156 -21.52 26.28 -6.39
CA GLU A 156 -20.65 26.24 -7.58
C GLU A 156 -19.35 25.45 -7.30
N GLU A 157 -18.79 25.54 -6.10
CA GLU A 157 -17.62 24.75 -5.71
C GLU A 157 -17.99 23.28 -5.54
N THR A 158 -19.17 22.97 -5.00
CA THR A 158 -19.68 21.60 -4.90
C THR A 158 -19.89 20.99 -6.27
N GLN A 159 -20.49 21.72 -7.22
CA GLN A 159 -20.67 21.26 -8.60
C GLN A 159 -19.34 20.94 -9.31
N LYS A 160 -18.24 21.61 -8.96
CA LYS A 160 -16.90 21.28 -9.48
C LYS A 160 -16.35 19.95 -8.97
N LEU A 161 -17.01 19.31 -8.00
CA LEU A 161 -16.67 17.97 -7.53
C LEU A 161 -17.53 16.89 -8.18
N ASP A 162 -18.62 17.26 -8.87
CA ASP A 162 -19.56 16.31 -9.49
C ASP A 162 -18.90 15.47 -10.58
N ASP A 163 -17.89 16.01 -11.26
CA ASP A 163 -17.07 15.27 -12.22
C ASP A 163 -16.35 14.09 -11.59
N LEU A 164 -15.79 14.29 -10.37
CA LEU A 164 -15.12 13.25 -9.62
C LEU A 164 -16.08 12.20 -9.10
N VAL A 165 -17.23 12.62 -8.57
CA VAL A 165 -18.27 11.72 -8.06
C VAL A 165 -18.83 10.86 -9.19
N THR A 166 -19.14 11.46 -10.34
CA THR A 166 -19.62 10.73 -11.52
C THR A 166 -18.60 9.71 -12.02
N SER A 167 -17.33 10.08 -12.06
CA SER A 167 -16.24 9.19 -12.45
C SER A 167 -16.10 8.04 -11.45
N GLU A 168 -16.17 8.32 -10.16
CA GLU A 168 -16.06 7.33 -9.09
C GLU A 168 -17.20 6.30 -9.16
N ILE A 169 -18.45 6.74 -9.30
CA ILE A 169 -19.61 5.87 -9.48
C ILE A 169 -19.43 4.97 -10.71
N SER A 170 -18.93 5.52 -11.81
CA SER A 170 -18.69 4.76 -13.05
C SER A 170 -17.63 3.65 -12.86
N ILE A 171 -16.55 3.94 -12.14
CA ILE A 171 -15.50 2.96 -11.85
C ILE A 171 -16.05 1.85 -10.95
N VAL A 172 -16.73 2.20 -9.86
CA VAL A 172 -17.32 1.23 -8.93
C VAL A 172 -18.34 0.34 -9.63
N ALA A 173 -19.22 0.91 -10.47
CA ALA A 173 -20.22 0.16 -11.23
C ALA A 173 -19.58 -0.80 -12.26
N SER A 174 -18.41 -0.46 -12.81
CA SER A 174 -17.66 -1.30 -13.75
C SER A 174 -16.74 -2.31 -13.09
N ALA A 175 -16.46 -2.16 -11.78
CA ALA A 175 -15.58 -3.02 -11.03
C ALA A 175 -16.26 -4.37 -10.78
N GLY A 176 -16.00 -5.34 -11.65
CA GLY A 176 -16.46 -6.73 -11.48
C GLY A 176 -15.66 -7.53 -10.42
N VAL A 177 -14.73 -6.89 -9.71
CA VAL A 177 -13.85 -7.52 -8.71
C VAL A 177 -13.94 -6.74 -7.42
N GLU A 178 -14.50 -7.37 -6.41
CA GLU A 178 -14.48 -6.89 -5.04
C GLU A 178 -13.10 -7.16 -4.41
N ASN A 179 -12.26 -6.11 -4.36
CA ASN A 179 -10.94 -6.18 -3.79
C ASN A 179 -10.87 -5.17 -2.64
N PHE A 180 -10.12 -5.51 -1.59
CA PHE A 180 -9.97 -4.69 -0.39
C PHE A 180 -9.49 -3.27 -0.71
N GLU A 181 -8.46 -3.13 -1.54
CA GLU A 181 -7.89 -1.83 -1.90
C GLU A 181 -8.89 -0.93 -2.66
N ILE A 182 -9.69 -1.51 -3.55
CA ILE A 182 -10.75 -0.77 -4.26
C ILE A 182 -11.83 -0.33 -3.29
N LYS A 183 -12.31 -1.23 -2.41
CA LYS A 183 -13.30 -0.89 -1.36
C LYS A 183 -12.77 0.18 -0.41
N LYS A 184 -11.52 0.05 0.02
CA LYS A 184 -10.84 1.03 0.88
C LYS A 184 -10.80 2.42 0.22
N ASN A 185 -10.34 2.50 -1.03
CA ASN A 185 -10.24 3.77 -1.75
C ASN A 185 -11.61 4.39 -2.04
N HIS A 186 -12.63 3.56 -2.33
CA HIS A 186 -14.01 3.99 -2.46
C HIS A 186 -14.52 4.65 -1.17
N GLN A 187 -14.40 3.97 -0.03
CA GLN A 187 -14.85 4.51 1.25
C GLN A 187 -14.06 5.76 1.67
N LEU A 188 -12.74 5.79 1.42
CA LEU A 188 -11.92 6.98 1.64
C LEU A 188 -12.35 8.14 0.77
N PHE A 189 -12.66 7.89 -0.50
CA PHE A 189 -13.18 8.92 -1.41
C PHE A 189 -14.50 9.47 -0.88
N GLN A 190 -15.48 8.63 -0.57
CA GLN A 190 -16.78 9.05 -0.07
C GLN A 190 -16.66 9.83 1.23
N ALA A 191 -15.93 9.32 2.22
CA ALA A 191 -15.74 9.99 3.51
C ALA A 191 -15.15 11.40 3.33
N ASN A 192 -14.10 11.53 2.52
CA ASN A 192 -13.47 12.83 2.27
C ASN A 192 -14.33 13.76 1.41
N TYR A 193 -15.10 13.23 0.47
CA TYR A 193 -16.10 14.02 -0.28
C TYR A 193 -17.14 14.62 0.69
N PHE A 194 -17.74 13.81 1.57
CA PHE A 194 -18.73 14.27 2.53
C PHE A 194 -18.17 15.30 3.53
N ILE A 195 -16.91 15.14 3.98
CA ILE A 195 -16.21 16.19 4.76
C ILE A 195 -16.14 17.48 3.95
N THR A 196 -15.78 17.40 2.68
CA THR A 196 -15.59 18.58 1.81
C THR A 196 -16.87 19.37 1.61
N VAL A 197 -18.02 18.68 1.52
CA VAL A 197 -19.33 19.31 1.36
C VAL A 197 -20.02 19.59 2.70
N GLY A 198 -19.41 19.25 3.84
CA GLY A 198 -19.93 19.54 5.19
C GLY A 198 -20.97 18.55 5.71
N ASP A 199 -21.18 17.40 5.04
CA ASP A 199 -22.05 16.34 5.54
C ASP A 199 -21.29 15.37 6.45
N TYR A 200 -21.04 15.79 7.68
CA TYR A 200 -20.27 15.01 8.66
C TYR A 200 -20.96 13.73 9.10
N LYS A 201 -22.28 13.65 8.98
CA LYS A 201 -23.03 12.42 9.30
C LYS A 201 -22.76 11.34 8.23
N ALA A 202 -22.84 11.70 6.97
CA ALA A 202 -22.50 10.79 5.88
C ALA A 202 -21.02 10.42 5.89
N ALA A 203 -20.13 11.37 6.19
CA ALA A 203 -18.70 11.12 6.37
C ALA A 203 -18.45 10.08 7.48
N PHE A 204 -19.07 10.25 8.64
CA PHE A 204 -18.96 9.31 9.75
C PHE A 204 -19.41 7.89 9.34
N ASN A 205 -20.54 7.76 8.66
CA ASN A 205 -21.01 6.46 8.20
C ASN A 205 -19.99 5.80 7.25
N SER A 206 -19.42 6.55 6.31
CA SER A 206 -18.39 6.03 5.41
C SER A 206 -17.13 5.59 6.16
N PHE A 207 -16.70 6.33 7.18
CA PHE A 207 -15.59 5.91 8.05
C PHE A 207 -15.92 4.67 8.89
N VAL A 208 -17.16 4.51 9.34
CA VAL A 208 -17.59 3.29 10.07
C VAL A 208 -17.52 2.06 9.16
N GLU A 209 -18.00 2.17 7.91
CA GLU A 209 -17.88 1.07 6.95
C GLU A 209 -16.42 0.77 6.60
N LEU A 210 -15.58 1.80 6.48
CA LEU A 210 -14.15 1.63 6.27
C LEU A 210 -13.47 0.95 7.47
N ASN A 211 -13.80 1.35 8.70
CA ASN A 211 -13.29 0.71 9.91
C ASN A 211 -13.66 -0.78 9.96
N LYS A 212 -14.90 -1.12 9.63
CA LYS A 212 -15.36 -2.51 9.53
C LYS A 212 -14.57 -3.29 8.47
N LEU A 213 -14.34 -2.69 7.30
CA LEU A 213 -13.53 -3.29 6.24
C LEU A 213 -12.11 -3.61 6.73
N PHE A 214 -11.48 -2.73 7.51
CA PHE A 214 -10.16 -2.98 8.09
C PHE A 214 -10.21 -4.12 9.12
N GLU A 215 -11.20 -4.14 10.00
CA GLU A 215 -11.31 -5.16 11.05
C GLU A 215 -11.56 -6.56 10.47
N GLU A 216 -12.37 -6.66 9.43
CA GLU A 216 -12.65 -7.92 8.74
C GLU A 216 -11.46 -8.43 7.91
N ASN A 217 -10.52 -7.55 7.52
CA ASN A 217 -9.40 -7.86 6.63
C ASN A 217 -8.05 -7.50 7.27
N SER A 218 -7.85 -7.82 8.53
CA SER A 218 -6.65 -7.44 9.29
C SER A 218 -5.31 -7.88 8.65
N HIS A 219 -5.32 -8.96 7.85
CA HIS A 219 -4.15 -9.48 7.15
C HIS A 219 -3.76 -8.65 5.90
N LEU A 220 -4.64 -7.74 5.42
CA LEU A 220 -4.42 -6.93 4.22
C LEU A 220 -3.90 -5.52 4.51
N TRP A 221 -4.11 -5.00 5.71
CA TRP A 221 -3.57 -3.70 6.10
C TRP A 221 -2.33 -3.85 6.97
N ASN A 222 -1.22 -3.39 6.42
CA ASN A 222 0.10 -3.66 6.95
C ASN A 222 0.60 -2.57 7.90
N ASN A 223 1.68 -2.87 8.58
CA ASN A 223 2.44 -1.97 9.41
C ASN A 223 3.28 -0.99 8.54
N PRO A 224 3.15 0.36 8.70
CA PRO A 224 2.33 1.03 9.70
C PRO A 224 0.84 1.13 9.30
N PRO A 225 -0.09 1.07 10.26
CA PRO A 225 -1.54 1.08 10.00
C PRO A 225 -2.07 2.50 9.71
N VAL A 226 -1.43 3.23 8.81
CA VAL A 226 -1.68 4.66 8.57
C VAL A 226 -3.13 4.92 8.16
N TYR A 227 -3.66 4.14 7.24
CA TYR A 227 -5.04 4.33 6.79
C TYR A 227 -6.08 3.94 7.84
N TYR A 228 -5.78 2.96 8.69
CA TYR A 228 -6.63 2.63 9.83
C TYR A 228 -6.65 3.79 10.84
N LEU A 229 -5.50 4.35 11.19
CA LEU A 229 -5.41 5.51 12.07
C LEU A 229 -6.14 6.73 11.49
N MET A 230 -5.97 7.01 10.20
CA MET A 230 -6.71 8.07 9.50
C MET A 230 -8.23 7.83 9.52
N THR A 231 -8.67 6.59 9.47
CA THR A 231 -10.08 6.21 9.56
C THR A 231 -10.64 6.54 10.93
N VAL A 232 -9.94 6.16 11.99
CA VAL A 232 -10.35 6.46 13.37
C VAL A 232 -10.32 7.96 13.64
N GLU A 233 -9.30 8.67 13.17
CA GLU A 233 -9.22 10.13 13.23
C GLU A 233 -10.43 10.79 12.54
N GLY A 234 -10.79 10.32 11.34
CA GLY A 234 -11.95 10.82 10.60
C GLY A 234 -13.27 10.58 11.33
N MET A 235 -13.43 9.42 11.99
CA MET A 235 -14.60 9.16 12.85
C MET A 235 -14.65 10.13 14.04
N LEU A 236 -13.54 10.30 14.74
CA LEU A 236 -13.45 11.20 15.90
C LEU A 236 -13.74 12.66 15.50
N GLU A 237 -13.18 13.12 14.40
CA GLU A 237 -13.41 14.48 13.90
C GLU A 237 -14.87 14.68 13.49
N SER A 238 -15.49 13.72 12.80
CA SER A 238 -16.90 13.78 12.44
C SER A 238 -17.80 13.83 13.69
N LEU A 239 -17.54 13.00 14.68
CA LEU A 239 -18.26 12.99 15.96
C LEU A 239 -18.07 14.29 16.73
N ARG A 240 -16.87 14.85 16.75
CA ARG A 240 -16.55 16.15 17.38
C ARG A 240 -17.39 17.28 16.79
N ILE A 241 -17.48 17.35 15.47
CA ILE A 241 -18.25 18.41 14.79
C ILE A 241 -19.76 18.21 15.01
N MET A 242 -20.23 16.98 15.14
CA MET A 242 -21.63 16.66 15.47
C MET A 242 -21.94 16.80 16.98
N TYR A 243 -20.96 17.20 17.80
CA TYR A 243 -21.08 17.30 19.28
C TYR A 243 -21.45 15.97 19.97
N ASN A 244 -21.12 14.82 19.35
CA ASN A 244 -21.36 13.51 19.91
C ASN A 244 -20.15 13.02 20.72
N TYR A 245 -19.98 13.53 21.91
CA TYR A 245 -18.84 13.21 22.80
C TYR A 245 -18.90 11.79 23.37
N GLU A 246 -20.08 11.22 23.56
CA GLU A 246 -20.23 9.81 24.02
C GLU A 246 -19.67 8.86 22.97
N GLY A 247 -20.01 9.06 21.71
CA GLY A 247 -19.44 8.28 20.59
C GLY A 247 -17.93 8.42 20.48
N MET A 248 -17.38 9.62 20.73
CA MET A 248 -15.93 9.83 20.73
C MET A 248 -15.22 8.97 21.79
N ASN A 249 -15.72 8.90 23.00
CA ASN A 249 -15.10 8.13 24.09
C ASN A 249 -14.96 6.66 23.72
N TYR A 250 -15.95 6.07 23.06
CA TYR A 250 -15.88 4.68 22.58
C TYR A 250 -14.68 4.44 21.66
N PHE A 251 -14.44 5.32 20.69
CA PHE A 251 -13.32 5.16 19.74
C PHE A 251 -11.96 5.52 20.37
N ILE A 252 -11.91 6.46 21.33
CA ILE A 252 -10.69 6.77 22.08
C ILE A 252 -10.24 5.55 22.90
N GLU A 253 -11.17 4.90 23.61
CA GLU A 253 -10.87 3.67 24.37
C GLU A 253 -10.38 2.52 23.45
N LYS A 254 -10.88 2.47 22.22
CA LYS A 254 -10.46 1.47 21.24
C LYS A 254 -9.02 1.71 20.76
N LEU A 255 -8.58 2.95 20.66
CA LEU A 255 -7.19 3.30 20.26
C LEU A 255 -6.17 3.02 21.37
N THR A 256 -6.59 2.96 22.62
CA THR A 256 -5.71 2.74 23.78
C THR A 256 -5.52 1.26 24.14
N LYS A 257 -6.24 0.37 23.49
CA LYS A 257 -6.12 -1.11 23.63
C LYS A 257 -5.27 -1.70 22.51
#